data_7f808de19321b9ca928ab611a29fa309
#
_entry.id   7f808de19321b9ca928ab611a29fa309
#
_cell.length_a   1.000
_cell.length_b   1.000
_cell.length_c   1.000
_cell.angle_alpha   90.00
_cell.angle_beta   90.00
_cell.angle_gamma   90.00
#
_symmetry.space_group_name_H-M   'P 1'
#
loop_
_entity.id
_entity.type
_entity.pdbx_description
1 polymer ?
#
loop_
_entity_poly.entity_id
_entity_poly.type
_entity_poly.pdbx_seq_one_letter_code
_entity_poly.pdbx_strand_id
1 'polypeptide(L)'
;TKQNTETMNIEKQLWGKTPDGKEIFLYTIKNESGAYVKLSSVGAGIVSVVVPDKDGNLADVVIGYDDPMSYFADGPCSGKCPGRYANRIAKGHFVLDGNEYSLPINNACNHLHGGPEGFQNQVWDSRIEGDAVEFLYFSEDGEAGYPGNLKAVAHYEWSEENELTLTFTAEADAPTVVNLTNHAYFNLNGEGSGTVLNHVLKLNASEYLPTDDTLIPVGASEPVAGTPMDFVSGKTLGAEIKADFPALNYGKGYDNCFVIDGYTPGQIQTAAELYSPESGRVLEVLTTQPGVQIYTGNWLEGCPVGKSGHIYHDYDAV
;
A
#
# COMPACT_ATOMS: atom_id res chain seq x y z
N THR A 1 34.14 -22.00 13.71
CA THR A 1 33.31 -20.90 14.29
C THR A 1 31.96 -20.92 13.64
N LYS A 2 30.95 -21.53 14.31
CA LYS A 2 29.54 -21.42 13.91
C LYS A 2 29.13 -19.97 14.17
N GLN A 3 28.88 -19.21 13.12
CA GLN A 3 28.09 -17.99 13.23
C GLN A 3 26.70 -18.43 13.70
N ASN A 4 26.37 -18.08 14.95
CA ASN A 4 24.99 -18.06 15.40
C ASN A 4 24.30 -16.95 14.60
N THR A 5 23.61 -17.30 13.54
CA THR A 5 22.60 -16.45 12.97
C THR A 5 21.44 -16.46 13.97
N GLU A 6 21.37 -15.42 14.79
CA GLU A 6 20.20 -15.22 15.63
C GLU A 6 18.99 -15.07 14.71
N THR A 7 17.98 -15.93 14.89
CA THR A 7 16.71 -15.84 14.18
C THR A 7 15.94 -14.63 14.69
N MET A 8 15.24 -13.90 13.78
CA MET A 8 14.35 -12.81 14.13
C MET A 8 13.30 -13.24 15.15
N ASN A 9 12.96 -12.35 16.08
CA ASN A 9 11.88 -12.58 17.03
C ASN A 9 10.54 -12.32 16.35
N ILE A 10 9.79 -13.40 16.10
CA ILE A 10 8.45 -13.33 15.52
C ILE A 10 7.44 -13.89 16.51
N GLU A 11 6.48 -13.05 16.89
CA GLU A 11 5.33 -13.42 17.71
C GLU A 11 4.08 -13.56 16.86
N LYS A 12 3.34 -14.65 17.06
CA LYS A 12 2.03 -14.88 16.45
C LYS A 12 0.96 -14.80 17.53
N GLN A 13 -0.09 -14.04 17.26
CA GLN A 13 -1.19 -13.82 18.18
C GLN A 13 -2.52 -14.02 17.47
N LEU A 14 -3.46 -14.72 18.12
CA LEU A 14 -4.85 -14.71 17.69
C LEU A 14 -5.41 -13.32 18.00
N TRP A 15 -5.79 -12.57 16.95
CA TRP A 15 -6.23 -11.19 17.09
C TRP A 15 -7.73 -11.02 17.11
N GLY A 16 -8.45 -11.95 16.52
CA GLY A 16 -9.92 -11.96 16.49
C GLY A 16 -10.45 -13.05 15.58
N LYS A 17 -11.75 -13.02 15.39
CA LYS A 17 -12.47 -13.91 14.47
C LYS A 17 -13.47 -13.12 13.65
N THR A 18 -13.68 -13.53 12.41
CA THR A 18 -14.79 -13.05 11.59
C THR A 18 -16.13 -13.55 12.14
N PRO A 19 -17.26 -12.94 11.73
CA PRO A 19 -18.59 -13.41 12.17
C PRO A 19 -18.87 -14.88 11.83
N ASP A 20 -18.28 -15.41 10.74
CA ASP A 20 -18.37 -16.81 10.33
C ASP A 20 -17.33 -17.72 11.02
N GLY A 21 -16.56 -17.17 11.96
CA GLY A 21 -15.64 -17.93 12.82
C GLY A 21 -14.25 -18.12 12.29
N LYS A 22 -13.88 -17.47 11.18
CA LYS A 22 -12.52 -17.54 10.65
C LYS A 22 -11.54 -16.78 11.55
N GLU A 23 -10.46 -17.43 11.99
CA GLU A 23 -9.47 -16.83 12.87
C GLU A 23 -8.61 -15.80 12.14
N ILE A 24 -8.35 -14.68 12.81
CA ILE A 24 -7.49 -13.59 12.33
C ILE A 24 -6.23 -13.56 13.18
N PHE A 25 -5.08 -13.57 12.54
CA PHE A 25 -3.78 -13.55 13.21
C PHE A 25 -3.05 -12.24 13.03
N LEU A 26 -2.33 -11.83 14.07
CA LEU A 26 -1.42 -10.69 14.08
C LEU A 26 -0.01 -11.20 14.38
N TYR A 27 0.93 -10.80 13.54
CA TYR A 27 2.35 -11.14 13.70
C TYR A 27 3.13 -9.89 14.05
N THR A 28 4.07 -10.02 14.98
CA THR A 28 5.03 -8.97 15.30
C THR A 28 6.42 -9.47 15.01
N ILE A 29 7.16 -8.75 14.15
CA ILE A 29 8.57 -9.03 13.89
C ILE A 29 9.38 -7.87 14.49
N LYS A 30 10.20 -8.17 15.47
CA LYS A 30 10.98 -7.19 16.21
C LYS A 30 12.47 -7.47 16.04
N ASN A 31 13.25 -6.43 15.73
CA ASN A 31 14.69 -6.53 15.64
C ASN A 31 15.37 -6.18 16.98
N GLU A 32 16.69 -6.32 17.06
CA GLU A 32 17.45 -6.11 18.28
C GLU A 32 17.40 -4.66 18.79
N SER A 33 17.27 -3.69 17.89
CA SER A 33 17.15 -2.27 18.26
C SER A 33 15.81 -1.94 18.93
N GLY A 34 14.85 -2.85 18.87
CA GLY A 34 13.49 -2.65 19.38
C GLY A 34 12.49 -2.12 18.36
N ALA A 35 12.93 -1.80 17.15
CA ALA A 35 12.03 -1.46 16.05
C ALA A 35 11.28 -2.70 15.58
N TYR A 36 10.01 -2.54 15.20
CA TYR A 36 9.18 -3.67 14.83
C TYR A 36 8.10 -3.31 13.81
N VAL A 37 7.58 -4.35 13.17
CA VAL A 37 6.41 -4.28 12.32
C VAL A 37 5.34 -5.23 12.84
N LYS A 38 4.07 -4.88 12.61
CA LYS A 38 2.94 -5.79 12.85
C LYS A 38 2.23 -6.03 11.53
N LEU A 39 1.91 -7.31 11.28
CA LEU A 39 1.32 -7.80 10.05
C LEU A 39 0.07 -8.60 10.36
N SER A 40 -0.99 -8.39 9.60
CA SER A 40 -2.29 -9.03 9.81
C SER A 40 -2.66 -9.95 8.67
N SER A 41 -3.35 -11.05 8.98
CA SER A 41 -3.95 -11.92 7.98
C SER A 41 -5.17 -11.30 7.28
N VAL A 42 -5.71 -10.18 7.77
CA VAL A 42 -6.72 -9.40 7.02
C VAL A 42 -6.03 -8.68 5.87
N GLY A 43 -6.30 -9.12 4.65
CA GLY A 43 -5.72 -8.52 3.45
C GLY A 43 -4.20 -8.59 3.37
N ALA A 44 -3.55 -9.52 4.07
CA ALA A 44 -2.10 -9.60 4.18
C ALA A 44 -1.48 -8.24 4.54
N GLY A 45 -2.04 -7.55 5.54
CA GLY A 45 -1.84 -6.12 5.76
C GLY A 45 -0.69 -5.75 6.68
N ILE A 46 -0.16 -4.55 6.48
CA ILE A 46 0.74 -3.89 7.41
C ILE A 46 -0.12 -3.12 8.42
N VAL A 47 -0.01 -3.49 9.70
CA VAL A 47 -0.76 -2.85 10.78
C VAL A 47 0.07 -1.78 11.49
N SER A 48 1.36 -2.04 11.72
CA SER A 48 2.26 -1.11 12.39
C SER A 48 3.66 -1.17 11.80
N VAL A 49 4.30 -0.02 11.74
CA VAL A 49 5.74 0.13 11.49
C VAL A 49 6.27 1.08 12.56
N VAL A 50 7.00 0.53 13.55
CA VAL A 50 7.46 1.29 14.70
C VAL A 50 8.96 1.46 14.62
N VAL A 51 9.39 2.69 14.38
CA VAL A 51 10.79 3.05 14.10
C VAL A 51 11.19 4.32 14.87
N PRO A 52 12.49 4.50 15.13
CA PRO A 52 12.97 5.67 15.87
C PRO A 52 12.95 6.94 15.03
N ASP A 53 12.76 8.08 15.69
CA ASP A 53 13.03 9.40 15.17
C ASP A 53 14.52 9.77 15.34
N LYS A 54 14.90 11.01 14.99
CA LYS A 54 16.26 11.54 15.13
C LYS A 54 16.82 11.50 16.55
N ASP A 55 15.95 11.45 17.58
CA ASP A 55 16.31 11.43 18.99
C ASP A 55 16.22 10.01 19.59
N GLY A 56 15.91 9.01 18.77
CA GLY A 56 15.79 7.61 19.18
C GLY A 56 14.42 7.22 19.73
N ASN A 57 13.42 8.09 19.68
CA ASN A 57 12.08 7.82 20.18
C ASN A 57 11.29 7.00 19.13
N LEU A 58 10.79 5.84 19.57
CA LEU A 58 9.98 4.98 18.73
C LEU A 58 8.55 5.54 18.57
N ALA A 59 8.02 5.49 17.36
CA ALA A 59 6.62 5.75 17.08
C ALA A 59 6.13 4.92 15.89
N ASP A 60 4.83 4.63 15.88
CA ASP A 60 4.17 3.98 14.76
C ASP A 60 3.91 5.01 13.65
N VAL A 61 4.43 4.74 12.47
CA VAL A 61 4.38 5.67 11.32
C VAL A 61 3.35 5.31 10.27
N VAL A 62 2.49 4.32 10.52
CA VAL A 62 1.38 3.98 9.61
C VAL A 62 0.04 4.13 10.30
N ILE A 63 -0.96 4.65 9.59
CA ILE A 63 -2.32 4.68 10.09
C ILE A 63 -2.93 3.27 10.08
N GLY A 64 -3.86 3.05 10.95
CA GLY A 64 -4.56 1.77 11.09
C GLY A 64 -5.46 1.74 12.30
N TYR A 65 -5.86 0.55 12.70
CA TYR A 65 -6.88 0.33 13.71
C TYR A 65 -6.41 -0.66 14.77
N ASP A 66 -6.98 -0.53 15.98
CA ASP A 66 -6.74 -1.48 17.09
C ASP A 66 -7.60 -2.73 16.96
N ASP A 67 -8.78 -2.61 16.34
CA ASP A 67 -9.73 -3.72 16.15
C ASP A 67 -9.56 -4.30 14.72
N PRO A 68 -9.33 -5.62 14.59
CA PRO A 68 -9.22 -6.25 13.28
C PRO A 68 -10.46 -6.07 12.40
N MET A 69 -11.65 -5.97 12.98
CA MET A 69 -12.91 -5.79 12.24
C MET A 69 -12.99 -4.42 11.58
N SER A 70 -12.32 -3.40 12.11
CA SER A 70 -12.24 -2.08 11.49
C SER A 70 -11.57 -2.10 10.14
N TYR A 71 -10.66 -3.03 9.89
CA TYR A 71 -10.03 -3.20 8.58
C TYR A 71 -11.00 -3.67 7.49
N PHE A 72 -12.08 -4.34 7.84
CA PHE A 72 -13.16 -4.68 6.87
C PHE A 72 -14.08 -3.49 6.59
N ALA A 73 -14.25 -2.60 7.57
CA ALA A 73 -15.04 -1.37 7.43
C ALA A 73 -14.23 -0.19 6.84
N ASP A 74 -12.97 -0.42 6.53
CA ASP A 74 -11.99 0.57 6.11
C ASP A 74 -12.10 0.86 4.61
N GLY A 75 -12.69 1.98 4.24
CA GLY A 75 -12.78 2.43 2.85
C GLY A 75 -11.43 2.75 2.21
N PRO A 76 -10.48 3.40 2.93
CA PRO A 76 -9.16 3.74 2.39
C PRO A 76 -8.24 2.57 2.03
N CYS A 77 -8.54 1.34 2.38
CA CYS A 77 -7.66 0.19 2.16
C CYS A 77 -6.34 0.28 2.94
N SER A 78 -6.40 0.74 4.20
CA SER A 78 -5.22 1.06 5.02
C SER A 78 -4.35 -0.16 5.29
N GLY A 79 -3.11 -0.14 4.79
CA GLY A 79 -2.10 -1.16 5.03
C GLY A 79 -2.30 -2.50 4.31
N LYS A 80 -3.43 -2.70 3.66
CA LYS A 80 -3.82 -3.98 3.05
C LYS A 80 -3.27 -4.16 1.64
N CYS A 81 -3.32 -5.38 1.13
CA CYS A 81 -2.86 -5.74 -0.20
C CYS A 81 -4.05 -5.96 -1.13
N PRO A 82 -4.44 -4.98 -1.95
CA PRO A 82 -5.53 -5.15 -2.89
C PRO A 82 -5.17 -6.13 -4.02
N GLY A 83 -6.15 -6.83 -4.49
CA GLY A 83 -6.05 -7.78 -5.60
C GLY A 83 -7.46 -8.28 -6.00
N ARG A 84 -7.59 -8.98 -7.16
CA ARG A 84 -6.45 -9.38 -8.03
C ARG A 84 -5.72 -8.21 -8.69
N TYR A 85 -6.41 -7.10 -8.92
CA TYR A 85 -5.85 -5.98 -9.68
C TYR A 85 -5.97 -4.70 -8.86
N ALA A 86 -4.84 -4.23 -8.35
CA ALA A 86 -4.75 -2.95 -7.64
C ALA A 86 -5.00 -1.79 -8.60
N ASN A 87 -5.62 -0.72 -8.06
CA ASN A 87 -6.04 0.44 -8.82
C ASN A 87 -7.24 0.13 -9.74
N ARG A 88 -7.46 0.89 -10.81
CA ARG A 88 -8.71 0.88 -11.56
C ARG A 88 -8.66 0.06 -12.84
N ILE A 89 -9.80 -0.55 -13.15
CA ILE A 89 -10.13 -1.06 -14.49
C ILE A 89 -11.34 -0.28 -14.99
N ALA A 90 -11.15 0.43 -16.08
CA ALA A 90 -12.15 1.31 -16.65
C ALA A 90 -13.46 0.57 -16.90
N LYS A 91 -14.55 1.09 -16.34
CA LYS A 91 -15.93 0.54 -16.49
C LYS A 91 -16.05 -0.94 -16.07
N GLY A 92 -15.07 -1.45 -15.31
CA GLY A 92 -15.05 -2.85 -14.91
C GLY A 92 -15.05 -3.83 -16.06
N HIS A 93 -14.45 -3.48 -17.17
CA HIS A 93 -14.48 -4.30 -18.38
C HIS A 93 -13.09 -4.46 -18.98
N PHE A 94 -12.75 -5.68 -19.35
CA PHE A 94 -11.56 -5.97 -20.15
C PHE A 94 -11.79 -7.15 -21.10
N VAL A 95 -10.95 -7.21 -22.12
CA VAL A 95 -10.91 -8.33 -23.08
C VAL A 95 -9.58 -9.02 -22.94
N LEU A 96 -9.59 -10.33 -22.78
CA LEU A 96 -8.39 -11.15 -22.68
C LEU A 96 -8.56 -12.39 -23.56
N ASP A 97 -7.64 -12.60 -24.50
CA ASP A 97 -7.67 -13.72 -25.46
C ASP A 97 -9.02 -13.85 -26.19
N GLY A 98 -9.61 -12.72 -26.55
CA GLY A 98 -10.90 -12.66 -27.27
C GLY A 98 -12.15 -12.84 -26.39
N ASN A 99 -12.00 -13.09 -25.10
CA ASN A 99 -13.10 -13.20 -24.14
C ASN A 99 -13.32 -11.87 -23.41
N GLU A 100 -14.57 -11.50 -23.24
CA GLU A 100 -14.98 -10.31 -22.49
C GLU A 100 -15.24 -10.65 -21.02
N TYR A 101 -14.76 -9.80 -20.12
CA TYR A 101 -14.97 -9.94 -18.68
C TYR A 101 -15.56 -8.67 -18.11
N SER A 102 -16.59 -8.83 -17.28
CA SER A 102 -17.23 -7.74 -16.55
C SER A 102 -17.02 -7.93 -15.04
N LEU A 103 -16.57 -6.87 -14.39
CA LEU A 103 -16.21 -6.83 -12.98
C LEU A 103 -17.17 -5.91 -12.22
N PRO A 104 -17.35 -6.09 -10.90
CA PRO A 104 -18.16 -5.19 -10.09
C PRO A 104 -17.68 -3.74 -10.19
N ILE A 105 -18.63 -2.82 -10.26
CA ILE A 105 -18.39 -1.38 -10.25
C ILE A 105 -18.48 -0.92 -8.80
N ASN A 106 -17.39 -0.46 -8.23
CA ASN A 106 -17.30 -0.07 -6.83
C ASN A 106 -16.65 1.30 -6.59
N ASN A 107 -16.31 2.03 -7.65
CA ASN A 107 -15.77 3.37 -7.55
C ASN A 107 -16.21 4.21 -8.75
N ALA A 108 -17.17 5.10 -8.55
CA ALA A 108 -17.85 5.83 -9.63
C ALA A 108 -18.32 4.86 -10.73
N CYS A 109 -17.83 5.02 -11.95
CA CYS A 109 -18.17 4.12 -13.07
C CYS A 109 -17.13 3.01 -13.29
N ASN A 110 -16.17 2.84 -12.36
CA ASN A 110 -15.02 1.96 -12.53
C ASN A 110 -14.99 0.84 -11.48
N HIS A 111 -14.18 -0.16 -11.77
CA HIS A 111 -13.77 -1.19 -10.83
C HIS A 111 -12.47 -0.76 -10.17
N LEU A 112 -12.39 -0.87 -8.85
CA LEU A 112 -11.24 -0.45 -8.05
C LEU A 112 -10.79 -1.56 -7.11
N HIS A 113 -9.48 -1.80 -7.07
CA HIS A 113 -8.82 -2.69 -6.10
C HIS A 113 -9.43 -4.09 -5.99
N GLY A 114 -9.79 -4.69 -7.11
CA GLY A 114 -10.36 -6.04 -7.11
C GLY A 114 -11.82 -6.12 -6.71
N GLY A 115 -12.48 -4.99 -6.49
CA GLY A 115 -13.89 -4.90 -6.11
C GLY A 115 -14.13 -4.97 -4.60
N PRO A 116 -15.42 -4.96 -4.17
CA PRO A 116 -15.77 -4.91 -2.74
C PRO A 116 -15.33 -6.17 -1.96
N GLU A 117 -15.16 -7.29 -2.64
CA GLU A 117 -14.69 -8.56 -2.08
C GLU A 117 -13.27 -8.90 -2.53
N GLY A 118 -12.47 -7.87 -2.86
CA GLY A 118 -11.08 -8.05 -3.26
C GLY A 118 -10.18 -8.65 -2.16
N PHE A 119 -8.96 -8.95 -2.51
CA PHE A 119 -7.98 -9.60 -1.63
C PHE A 119 -7.74 -8.86 -0.32
N GLN A 120 -7.84 -7.53 -0.33
CA GLN A 120 -7.71 -6.68 0.86
C GLN A 120 -8.79 -6.94 1.91
N ASN A 121 -9.94 -7.46 1.52
CA ASN A 121 -11.08 -7.75 2.38
C ASN A 121 -11.25 -9.24 2.68
N GLN A 122 -10.21 -10.04 2.41
CA GLN A 122 -10.16 -11.47 2.72
C GLN A 122 -9.25 -11.74 3.91
N VAL A 123 -9.54 -12.79 4.65
CA VAL A 123 -8.60 -13.34 5.62
C VAL A 123 -7.73 -14.36 4.91
N TRP A 124 -6.44 -14.05 4.80
CA TRP A 124 -5.46 -14.94 4.18
C TRP A 124 -5.02 -16.02 5.16
N ASP A 125 -4.69 -17.19 4.66
CA ASP A 125 -3.94 -18.16 5.44
C ASP A 125 -2.54 -17.59 5.73
N SER A 126 -1.95 -17.98 6.84
CA SER A 126 -0.69 -17.37 7.28
C SER A 126 0.20 -18.36 7.98
N ARG A 127 1.50 -18.14 7.90
CA ARG A 127 2.52 -18.94 8.57
C ARG A 127 3.80 -18.15 8.81
N ILE A 128 4.57 -18.61 9.79
CA ILE A 128 5.96 -18.21 9.95
C ILE A 128 6.81 -19.15 9.09
N GLU A 129 7.64 -18.56 8.24
CA GLU A 129 8.57 -19.29 7.35
C GLU A 129 9.98 -18.76 7.59
N GLY A 130 10.78 -19.45 8.43
CA GLY A 130 12.09 -18.96 8.84
C GLY A 130 11.98 -17.63 9.57
N ASP A 131 12.65 -16.60 9.07
CA ASP A 131 12.59 -15.22 9.59
C ASP A 131 11.53 -14.35 8.91
N ALA A 132 10.64 -14.96 8.15
CA ALA A 132 9.59 -14.30 7.39
C ALA A 132 8.20 -14.68 7.88
N VAL A 133 7.22 -13.85 7.52
CA VAL A 133 5.79 -14.16 7.64
C VAL A 133 5.21 -14.23 6.24
N GLU A 134 4.54 -15.34 5.93
CA GLU A 134 3.87 -15.53 4.66
C GLU A 134 2.36 -15.56 4.82
N PHE A 135 1.69 -14.85 3.92
CA PHE A 135 0.25 -14.89 3.74
C PHE A 135 -0.07 -15.50 2.39
N LEU A 136 -1.05 -16.43 2.39
CA LEU A 136 -1.44 -17.19 1.21
C LEU A 136 -2.93 -17.03 0.98
N TYR A 137 -3.31 -16.71 -0.24
CA TYR A 137 -4.71 -16.61 -0.64
C TYR A 137 -4.96 -17.38 -1.93
N PHE A 138 -5.97 -18.24 -1.92
CA PHE A 138 -6.45 -18.94 -3.10
C PHE A 138 -7.74 -18.31 -3.60
N SER A 139 -7.68 -17.74 -4.80
CA SER A 139 -8.81 -17.10 -5.48
C SER A 139 -9.34 -18.03 -6.56
N GLU A 140 -10.56 -18.51 -6.38
CA GLU A 140 -11.19 -19.43 -7.33
C GLU A 140 -11.53 -18.75 -8.67
N ASP A 141 -11.58 -19.54 -9.72
CA ASP A 141 -12.04 -19.10 -11.05
C ASP A 141 -13.40 -18.41 -10.93
N GLY A 142 -13.49 -17.19 -11.47
CA GLY A 142 -14.69 -16.37 -11.43
C GLY A 142 -14.86 -15.49 -10.21
N GLU A 143 -13.97 -15.57 -9.21
CA GLU A 143 -14.03 -14.67 -8.06
C GLU A 143 -13.94 -13.22 -8.51
N ALA A 144 -14.89 -12.38 -8.07
CA ALA A 144 -15.03 -10.98 -8.50
C ALA A 144 -15.07 -10.79 -10.04
N GLY A 145 -15.36 -11.83 -10.79
CA GLY A 145 -15.42 -11.80 -12.25
C GLY A 145 -14.11 -12.12 -12.97
N TYR A 146 -13.03 -12.36 -12.25
CA TYR A 146 -11.71 -12.68 -12.84
C TYR A 146 -11.61 -14.15 -13.27
N PRO A 147 -11.02 -14.44 -14.46
CA PRO A 147 -10.86 -15.81 -14.92
C PRO A 147 -9.68 -16.52 -14.26
N GLY A 148 -9.80 -17.84 -14.18
CA GLY A 148 -8.76 -18.73 -13.67
C GLY A 148 -8.68 -18.81 -12.17
N ASN A 149 -8.16 -19.93 -11.66
CA ASN A 149 -7.77 -20.04 -10.27
C ASN A 149 -6.42 -19.36 -10.07
N LEU A 150 -6.29 -18.55 -9.02
CA LEU A 150 -5.08 -17.82 -8.70
C LEU A 150 -4.63 -18.11 -7.27
N LYS A 151 -3.37 -18.48 -7.10
CA LYS A 151 -2.72 -18.59 -5.81
C LYS A 151 -1.78 -17.41 -5.63
N ALA A 152 -2.04 -16.58 -4.62
CA ALA A 152 -1.21 -15.43 -4.27
C ALA A 152 -0.48 -15.66 -2.96
N VAL A 153 0.78 -15.22 -2.89
CA VAL A 153 1.59 -15.23 -1.68
C VAL A 153 2.15 -13.83 -1.45
N ALA A 154 2.02 -13.33 -0.23
CA ALA A 154 2.68 -12.13 0.26
C ALA A 154 3.71 -12.55 1.31
N HIS A 155 4.98 -12.35 1.01
CA HIS A 155 6.11 -12.75 1.84
C HIS A 155 6.76 -11.52 2.44
N TYR A 156 6.72 -11.39 3.77
CA TYR A 156 7.25 -10.23 4.51
C TYR A 156 8.49 -10.59 5.30
N GLU A 157 9.51 -9.75 5.20
CA GLU A 157 10.75 -9.82 5.99
C GLU A 157 11.03 -8.46 6.63
N TRP A 158 11.50 -8.46 7.86
CA TRP A 158 11.94 -7.27 8.60
C TRP A 158 13.39 -7.42 9.01
N SER A 159 14.24 -6.44 8.69
CA SER A 159 15.68 -6.54 8.94
C SER A 159 16.15 -5.77 10.19
N GLU A 160 17.40 -5.99 10.57
CA GLU A 160 18.07 -5.23 11.63
C GLU A 160 18.29 -3.75 11.25
N GLU A 161 18.28 -3.44 9.95
CA GLU A 161 18.43 -2.10 9.39
C GLU A 161 17.09 -1.38 9.18
N ASN A 162 16.00 -1.92 9.74
CA ASN A 162 14.64 -1.39 9.57
C ASN A 162 14.16 -1.39 8.11
N GLU A 163 14.49 -2.43 7.37
CA GLU A 163 13.98 -2.66 6.03
C GLU A 163 12.82 -3.66 6.07
N LEU A 164 11.65 -3.24 5.58
CA LEU A 164 10.52 -4.12 5.36
C LEU A 164 10.49 -4.51 3.90
N THR A 165 10.69 -5.80 3.63
CA THR A 165 10.65 -6.35 2.28
C THR A 165 9.38 -7.16 2.10
N LEU A 166 8.57 -6.77 1.12
CA LEU A 166 7.37 -7.49 0.70
C LEU A 166 7.59 -8.06 -0.70
N THR A 167 7.53 -9.36 -0.81
CA THR A 167 7.64 -10.07 -2.09
C THR A 167 6.32 -10.76 -2.40
N PHE A 168 5.74 -10.41 -3.54
CA PHE A 168 4.55 -11.09 -4.05
C PHE A 168 4.92 -12.16 -5.05
N THR A 169 4.25 -13.29 -4.96
CA THR A 169 4.21 -14.31 -6.03
C THR A 169 2.76 -14.66 -6.33
N ALA A 170 2.49 -14.95 -7.60
CA ALA A 170 1.17 -15.36 -8.04
C ALA A 170 1.27 -16.39 -9.15
N GLU A 171 0.47 -17.43 -9.05
CA GLU A 171 0.36 -18.50 -10.06
C GLU A 171 -1.10 -18.68 -10.45
N ALA A 172 -1.38 -18.70 -11.74
CA ALA A 172 -2.72 -18.92 -12.28
C ALA A 172 -2.74 -20.16 -13.18
N ASP A 173 -3.85 -20.87 -13.22
CA ASP A 173 -4.07 -22.03 -14.11
C ASP A 173 -4.70 -21.67 -15.47
N ALA A 174 -5.02 -20.40 -15.67
CA ALA A 174 -5.52 -19.84 -16.92
C ALA A 174 -5.08 -18.39 -17.07
N PRO A 175 -5.10 -17.82 -18.29
CA PRO A 175 -4.83 -16.41 -18.48
C PRO A 175 -5.75 -15.54 -17.64
N THR A 176 -5.17 -14.58 -16.93
CA THR A 176 -5.88 -13.62 -16.08
C THR A 176 -5.09 -12.32 -15.98
N VAL A 177 -5.65 -11.33 -15.29
CA VAL A 177 -4.96 -10.08 -14.98
C VAL A 177 -4.60 -10.04 -13.51
N VAL A 178 -3.37 -9.61 -13.21
CA VAL A 178 -2.84 -9.54 -11.84
C VAL A 178 -2.03 -8.26 -11.67
N ASN A 179 -2.32 -7.52 -10.62
CA ASN A 179 -1.50 -6.41 -10.15
C ASN A 179 -1.65 -6.34 -8.63
N LEU A 180 -0.59 -6.73 -7.91
CA LEU A 180 -0.57 -6.76 -6.45
C LEU A 180 0.28 -5.63 -5.91
N THR A 181 -0.16 -5.00 -4.83
CA THR A 181 0.57 -3.94 -4.14
C THR A 181 0.22 -3.95 -2.65
N ASN A 182 0.87 -3.09 -1.88
CA ASN A 182 0.48 -2.78 -0.51
C ASN A 182 0.03 -1.33 -0.42
N HIS A 183 -1.01 -1.09 0.36
CA HIS A 183 -1.67 0.22 0.48
C HIS A 183 -1.44 0.88 1.85
N ALA A 184 -0.24 0.79 2.39
CA ALA A 184 0.09 1.47 3.64
C ALA A 184 0.10 2.99 3.44
N TYR A 185 -0.38 3.70 4.46
CA TYR A 185 -0.33 5.16 4.54
C TYR A 185 0.62 5.56 5.65
N PHE A 186 1.60 6.41 5.32
CA PHE A 186 2.65 6.83 6.22
C PHE A 186 2.43 8.24 6.76
N ASN A 187 2.74 8.42 8.03
CA ASN A 187 2.95 9.71 8.67
C ASN A 187 4.22 9.61 9.50
N LEU A 188 5.30 10.21 9.04
CA LEU A 188 6.63 10.09 9.64
C LEU A 188 6.79 10.86 10.97
N ASN A 189 5.78 11.65 11.35
CA ASN A 189 5.68 12.27 12.68
C ASN A 189 4.91 11.39 13.68
N GLY A 190 4.49 10.22 13.26
CA GLY A 190 3.64 9.31 14.00
C GLY A 190 2.19 9.34 13.53
N GLU A 191 1.54 8.18 13.52
CA GLU A 191 0.13 8.09 13.16
C GLU A 191 -0.70 8.93 14.16
N GLY A 192 -1.69 9.65 13.64
CA GLY A 192 -2.54 10.51 14.47
C GLY A 192 -1.92 11.85 14.86
N SER A 193 -0.76 12.23 14.33
CA SER A 193 -0.06 13.48 14.65
C SER A 193 -0.47 14.69 13.82
N GLY A 194 -1.46 14.54 12.94
CA GLY A 194 -1.91 15.61 12.03
C GLY A 194 -1.54 15.36 10.58
N THR A 195 -1.50 16.41 9.76
CA THR A 195 -1.28 16.26 8.33
C THR A 195 0.16 15.98 7.96
N VAL A 196 0.35 15.37 6.78
CA VAL A 196 1.67 15.11 6.17
C VAL A 196 2.09 16.19 5.17
N LEU A 197 1.40 17.31 5.14
CA LEU A 197 1.62 18.36 4.12
C LEU A 197 3.01 18.99 4.20
N ASN A 198 3.68 18.91 5.35
CA ASN A 198 5.06 19.38 5.55
C ASN A 198 6.12 18.30 5.30
N HIS A 199 5.72 17.08 4.99
CA HIS A 199 6.66 16.05 4.55
C HIS A 199 7.23 16.41 3.18
N VAL A 200 8.51 16.18 3.00
CA VAL A 200 9.22 16.41 1.74
C VAL A 200 9.24 15.12 0.94
N LEU A 201 8.63 15.14 -0.23
CA LEU A 201 8.62 14.03 -1.17
C LEU A 201 9.63 14.29 -2.29
N LYS A 202 10.47 13.31 -2.57
CA LYS A 202 11.36 13.27 -3.72
C LYS A 202 11.04 12.01 -4.53
N LEU A 203 10.79 12.16 -5.83
CA LEU A 203 10.47 11.06 -6.73
C LEU A 203 11.57 10.90 -7.78
N ASN A 204 11.97 9.66 -7.99
CA ASN A 204 12.82 9.29 -9.12
C ASN A 204 11.93 9.05 -10.37
N ALA A 205 11.21 10.09 -10.78
CA ALA A 205 10.25 10.02 -11.87
C ALA A 205 10.13 11.36 -12.57
N SER A 206 10.41 11.38 -13.88
CA SER A 206 10.34 12.57 -14.75
C SER A 206 9.01 12.69 -15.48
N GLU A 207 8.18 11.65 -15.41
CA GLU A 207 6.87 11.58 -16.07
C GLU A 207 5.83 10.98 -15.13
N TYR A 208 4.57 11.31 -15.40
CA TYR A 208 3.41 10.78 -14.69
C TYR A 208 2.32 10.37 -15.68
N LEU A 209 1.34 9.60 -15.21
CA LEU A 209 0.18 9.22 -16.01
C LEU A 209 -0.95 10.22 -15.75
N PRO A 210 -1.32 11.07 -16.73
CA PRO A 210 -2.51 11.89 -16.61
C PRO A 210 -3.77 11.02 -16.63
N THR A 211 -4.83 11.48 -15.97
CA THR A 211 -6.09 10.76 -15.87
C THR A 211 -7.27 11.60 -16.36
N ASP A 212 -8.39 10.95 -16.60
CA ASP A 212 -9.68 11.63 -16.71
C ASP A 212 -10.22 12.01 -15.31
N ASP A 213 -11.39 12.61 -15.24
CA ASP A 213 -12.04 13.02 -13.99
C ASP A 213 -12.50 11.84 -13.11
N THR A 214 -12.48 10.63 -13.62
CA THR A 214 -12.75 9.38 -12.88
C THR A 214 -11.47 8.67 -12.44
N LEU A 215 -10.31 9.29 -12.64
CA LEU A 215 -8.97 8.79 -12.28
C LEU A 215 -8.51 7.58 -13.10
N ILE A 216 -9.03 7.42 -14.29
CA ILE A 216 -8.52 6.46 -15.27
C ILE A 216 -7.40 7.11 -16.09
N PRO A 217 -6.22 6.47 -16.19
CA PRO A 217 -5.13 6.97 -17.04
C PRO A 217 -5.56 7.13 -18.49
N VAL A 218 -5.18 8.23 -19.11
CA VAL A 218 -5.54 8.57 -20.50
C VAL A 218 -4.33 9.02 -21.30
N GLY A 219 -4.17 8.50 -22.50
CA GLY A 219 -3.08 8.87 -23.39
C GLY A 219 -1.70 8.40 -22.94
N ALA A 220 -0.66 9.08 -23.42
CA ALA A 220 0.72 8.80 -23.04
C ALA A 220 1.08 9.47 -21.70
N SER A 221 2.15 8.99 -21.06
CA SER A 221 2.75 9.69 -19.93
C SER A 221 3.18 11.10 -20.33
N GLU A 222 3.16 12.02 -19.37
CA GLU A 222 3.51 13.42 -19.58
C GLU A 222 4.67 13.84 -18.66
N PRO A 223 5.51 14.80 -19.08
CA PRO A 223 6.57 15.34 -18.24
C PRO A 223 6.03 16.02 -16.98
N VAL A 224 6.70 15.81 -15.86
CA VAL A 224 6.38 16.51 -14.60
C VAL A 224 6.93 17.94 -14.58
N ALA A 225 8.00 18.23 -15.35
CA ALA A 225 8.71 19.49 -15.36
C ALA A 225 7.77 20.66 -15.66
N GLY A 226 7.84 21.71 -14.84
CA GLY A 226 7.01 22.89 -14.99
C GLY A 226 5.56 22.73 -14.52
N THR A 227 5.24 21.63 -13.84
CA THR A 227 3.91 21.32 -13.32
C THR A 227 3.94 21.08 -11.80
N PRO A 228 2.79 21.10 -11.11
CA PRO A 228 2.71 20.71 -9.69
C PRO A 228 3.11 19.25 -9.42
N MET A 229 3.23 18.43 -10.45
CA MET A 229 3.61 17.01 -10.34
C MET A 229 5.13 16.80 -10.22
N ASP A 230 5.93 17.87 -10.29
CA ASP A 230 7.40 17.79 -10.25
C ASP A 230 7.92 17.65 -8.82
N PHE A 231 8.32 16.45 -8.44
CA PHE A 231 8.99 16.11 -7.18
C PHE A 231 10.43 15.65 -7.38
N VAL A 232 11.02 15.87 -8.57
CA VAL A 232 12.36 15.36 -8.92
C VAL A 232 13.43 15.85 -7.94
N SER A 233 13.40 17.14 -7.58
CA SER A 233 14.38 17.74 -6.66
C SER A 233 13.93 17.72 -5.19
N GLY A 234 12.73 17.24 -4.93
CA GLY A 234 12.13 17.26 -3.60
C GLY A 234 11.40 18.57 -3.28
N LYS A 235 10.19 18.46 -2.78
CA LYS A 235 9.39 19.57 -2.22
C LYS A 235 8.37 19.02 -1.25
N THR A 236 7.80 19.90 -0.42
CA THR A 236 6.73 19.49 0.49
C THR A 236 5.48 19.06 -0.28
N LEU A 237 4.76 18.10 0.27
CA LEU A 237 3.49 17.63 -0.30
C LEU A 237 2.47 18.77 -0.39
N GLY A 238 2.48 19.68 0.59
CA GLY A 238 1.54 20.80 0.63
C GLY A 238 1.86 21.99 -0.27
N ALA A 239 3.07 22.06 -0.84
CA ALA A 239 3.53 23.23 -1.58
C ALA A 239 2.61 23.61 -2.75
N GLU A 240 2.15 22.63 -3.51
CA GLU A 240 1.32 22.86 -4.70
C GLU A 240 0.07 21.96 -4.76
N ILE A 241 -0.28 21.29 -3.65
CA ILE A 241 -1.41 20.35 -3.64
C ILE A 241 -2.75 20.98 -4.00
N LYS A 242 -2.90 22.29 -3.78
CA LYS A 242 -4.12 23.06 -4.09
C LYS A 242 -4.01 23.89 -5.39
N ALA A 243 -2.96 23.67 -6.17
CA ALA A 243 -2.83 24.35 -7.45
C ALA A 243 -3.99 23.99 -8.39
N ASP A 244 -4.39 24.92 -9.23
CA ASP A 244 -5.38 24.69 -10.28
C ASP A 244 -4.72 23.89 -11.41
N PHE A 245 -4.78 22.59 -11.30
CA PHE A 245 -4.20 21.63 -12.23
C PHE A 245 -5.10 20.41 -12.33
N PRO A 246 -5.38 19.88 -13.53
CA PRO A 246 -6.39 18.83 -13.70
C PRO A 246 -6.24 17.63 -12.77
N ALA A 247 -5.04 17.09 -12.64
CA ALA A 247 -4.80 15.92 -11.77
C ALA A 247 -5.17 16.22 -10.30
N LEU A 248 -4.81 17.40 -9.80
CA LEU A 248 -5.10 17.82 -8.42
C LEU A 248 -6.58 18.13 -8.20
N ASN A 249 -7.24 18.68 -9.23
CA ASN A 249 -8.68 18.93 -9.19
C ASN A 249 -9.46 17.62 -9.16
N TYR A 250 -9.10 16.66 -10.00
CA TYR A 250 -9.78 15.36 -10.06
C TYR A 250 -9.58 14.53 -8.79
N GLY A 251 -8.37 14.51 -8.26
CA GLY A 251 -8.02 13.71 -7.08
C GLY A 251 -8.31 14.37 -5.75
N LYS A 252 -8.61 15.65 -5.73
CA LYS A 252 -8.64 16.48 -4.49
C LYS A 252 -7.29 16.50 -3.78
N GLY A 253 -6.22 16.30 -4.52
CA GLY A 253 -4.84 16.13 -4.09
C GLY A 253 -4.11 15.23 -5.07
N TYR A 254 -2.95 14.70 -4.65
CA TYR A 254 -2.20 13.78 -5.48
C TYR A 254 -2.82 12.39 -5.43
N ASP A 255 -3.08 11.82 -6.59
CA ASP A 255 -3.53 10.44 -6.77
C ASP A 255 -3.20 9.96 -8.19
N ASN A 256 -1.91 9.89 -8.50
CA ASN A 256 -1.43 9.54 -9.82
C ASN A 256 -0.29 8.53 -9.74
N CYS A 257 -0.16 7.75 -10.80
CA CYS A 257 1.00 6.90 -11.03
C CYS A 257 2.12 7.73 -11.66
N PHE A 258 3.31 7.62 -11.09
CA PHE A 258 4.54 8.21 -11.61
C PHE A 258 5.39 7.12 -12.25
N VAL A 259 5.97 7.45 -13.40
CA VAL A 259 6.82 6.53 -14.17
C VAL A 259 8.24 6.60 -13.62
N ILE A 260 8.73 5.50 -13.07
CA ILE A 260 10.06 5.46 -12.46
C ILE A 260 11.14 5.54 -13.55
N ASP A 261 12.06 6.48 -13.41
CA ASP A 261 13.17 6.65 -14.34
C ASP A 261 14.13 5.45 -14.27
N GLY A 262 14.60 5.02 -15.44
CA GLY A 262 15.59 3.95 -15.53
C GLY A 262 15.08 2.56 -15.15
N TYR A 263 13.76 2.35 -15.19
CA TYR A 263 13.19 1.04 -14.90
C TYR A 263 13.80 -0.07 -15.74
N THR A 264 14.23 -1.13 -15.06
CA THR A 264 14.73 -2.36 -15.68
C THR A 264 14.01 -3.56 -15.07
N PRO A 265 13.33 -4.40 -15.87
CA PRO A 265 12.60 -5.56 -15.36
C PRO A 265 13.45 -6.43 -14.45
N GLY A 266 12.89 -6.84 -13.31
CA GLY A 266 13.54 -7.73 -12.34
C GLY A 266 14.59 -7.10 -11.46
N GLN A 267 14.89 -5.80 -11.60
CA GLN A 267 15.85 -5.10 -10.76
C GLN A 267 15.16 -4.16 -9.77
N ILE A 268 15.65 -4.18 -8.53
CA ILE A 268 15.23 -3.23 -7.50
C ILE A 268 15.84 -1.86 -7.81
N GLN A 269 15.02 -0.83 -7.68
CA GLN A 269 15.43 0.57 -7.86
C GLN A 269 14.65 1.47 -6.91
N THR A 270 15.25 2.59 -6.56
CA THR A 270 14.61 3.61 -5.74
C THR A 270 13.51 4.30 -6.53
N ALA A 271 12.30 4.31 -5.98
CA ALA A 271 11.16 5.02 -6.54
C ALA A 271 10.97 6.38 -5.89
N ALA A 272 11.04 6.44 -4.56
CA ALA A 272 10.68 7.62 -3.78
C ALA A 272 11.46 7.70 -2.47
N GLU A 273 11.58 8.93 -1.97
CA GLU A 273 12.02 9.25 -0.61
C GLU A 273 11.04 10.23 0.01
N LEU A 274 10.57 9.90 1.20
CA LEU A 274 9.72 10.77 2.00
C LEU A 274 10.45 11.14 3.28
N TYR A 275 10.51 12.42 3.60
CA TYR A 275 11.27 12.95 4.74
C TYR A 275 10.41 13.88 5.57
N SER A 276 10.44 13.71 6.90
CA SER A 276 9.88 14.67 7.83
C SER A 276 10.98 15.46 8.52
N PRO A 277 11.08 16.79 8.28
CA PRO A 277 12.05 17.64 9.00
C PRO A 277 11.81 17.65 10.51
N GLU A 278 10.59 17.50 10.97
CA GLU A 278 10.22 17.53 12.38
C GLU A 278 10.75 16.31 13.13
N SER A 279 10.49 15.10 12.65
CA SER A 279 10.94 13.85 13.29
C SER A 279 12.34 13.42 12.86
N GLY A 280 12.80 13.86 11.71
CA GLY A 280 14.03 13.40 11.07
C GLY A 280 13.91 12.02 10.42
N ARG A 281 12.72 11.39 10.43
CA ARG A 281 12.52 10.09 9.78
C ARG A 281 12.51 10.23 8.27
N VAL A 282 13.06 9.22 7.62
CA VAL A 282 13.09 9.06 6.17
C VAL A 282 12.49 7.71 5.81
N LEU A 283 11.58 7.71 4.83
CA LEU A 283 11.08 6.50 4.19
C LEU A 283 11.64 6.44 2.77
N GLU A 284 12.41 5.41 2.47
CA GLU A 284 12.80 5.08 1.11
C GLU A 284 11.90 3.99 0.56
N VAL A 285 11.39 4.18 -0.64
CA VAL A 285 10.57 3.19 -1.35
C VAL A 285 11.36 2.66 -2.54
N LEU A 286 11.64 1.36 -2.50
CA LEU A 286 12.32 0.63 -3.56
C LEU A 286 11.35 -0.37 -4.15
N THR A 287 11.44 -0.63 -5.45
CA THR A 287 10.52 -1.54 -6.12
C THR A 287 11.16 -2.18 -7.36
N THR A 288 10.62 -3.33 -7.74
CA THR A 288 10.91 -3.97 -9.04
C THR A 288 9.87 -3.62 -10.10
N GLN A 289 8.93 -2.70 -9.81
CA GLN A 289 7.85 -2.31 -10.71
C GLN A 289 8.17 -1.00 -11.45
N PRO A 290 7.53 -0.75 -12.61
CA PRO A 290 7.83 0.42 -13.45
C PRO A 290 7.22 1.72 -12.95
N GLY A 291 6.26 1.67 -12.04
CA GLY A 291 5.54 2.85 -11.56
C GLY A 291 5.33 2.84 -10.07
N VAL A 292 5.11 4.03 -9.52
CA VAL A 292 4.72 4.24 -8.13
C VAL A 292 3.52 5.17 -8.07
N GLN A 293 2.48 4.73 -7.36
CA GLN A 293 1.31 5.56 -7.09
C GLN A 293 1.58 6.43 -5.88
N ILE A 294 1.32 7.74 -6.01
CA ILE A 294 1.35 8.68 -4.88
C ILE A 294 -0.07 9.12 -4.59
N TYR A 295 -0.51 8.86 -3.36
CA TYR A 295 -1.83 9.22 -2.87
C TYR A 295 -1.71 9.92 -1.53
N THR A 296 -2.13 11.16 -1.46
CA THR A 296 -1.99 12.02 -0.27
C THR A 296 -3.14 11.92 0.72
N GLY A 297 -3.80 10.76 0.78
CA GLY A 297 -4.87 10.53 1.75
C GLY A 297 -6.04 11.49 1.59
N ASN A 298 -6.45 11.76 0.36
CA ASN A 298 -7.41 12.82 0.02
C ASN A 298 -8.82 12.57 0.56
N TRP A 299 -9.13 11.31 0.92
CA TRP A 299 -10.46 10.85 1.36
C TRP A 299 -10.37 9.95 2.59
N LEU A 300 -9.56 10.31 3.59
CA LEU A 300 -9.45 9.53 4.83
C LEU A 300 -10.60 9.81 5.79
N GLU A 301 -11.21 10.98 5.72
CA GLU A 301 -12.29 11.38 6.62
C GLU A 301 -13.46 10.42 6.53
N GLY A 302 -14.02 10.02 7.69
CA GLY A 302 -15.10 9.05 7.76
C GLY A 302 -14.66 7.60 7.87
N CYS A 303 -13.36 7.30 7.80
CA CYS A 303 -12.86 5.95 8.10
C CYS A 303 -13.09 5.62 9.60
N PRO A 304 -13.01 4.34 10.00
CA PRO A 304 -13.17 3.96 11.40
C PRO A 304 -12.21 4.70 12.33
N VAL A 305 -12.56 4.76 13.62
CA VAL A 305 -11.66 5.33 14.63
C VAL A 305 -10.35 4.55 14.64
N GLY A 306 -9.24 5.27 14.55
CA GLY A 306 -7.91 4.71 14.44
C GLY A 306 -7.30 4.25 15.74
N LYS A 307 -6.02 3.96 15.68
CA LYS A 307 -5.22 3.51 16.84
C LYS A 307 -5.30 4.52 17.97
N SER A 308 -5.44 4.00 19.21
CA SER A 308 -5.51 4.81 20.44
C SER A 308 -6.59 5.91 20.42
N GLY A 309 -7.67 5.70 19.65
CA GLY A 309 -8.77 6.64 19.52
C GLY A 309 -8.50 7.81 18.58
N HIS A 310 -7.40 7.81 17.84
CA HIS A 310 -7.11 8.87 16.87
C HIS A 310 -8.14 8.87 15.74
N ILE A 311 -8.57 10.05 15.34
CA ILE A 311 -9.47 10.25 14.22
C ILE A 311 -8.63 10.77 13.06
N TYR A 312 -8.61 10.02 11.95
CA TYR A 312 -7.88 10.42 10.77
C TYR A 312 -8.71 11.34 9.89
N HIS A 313 -8.11 12.45 9.48
CA HIS A 313 -8.67 13.43 8.56
C HIS A 313 -7.94 13.35 7.22
N ASP A 314 -8.51 13.98 6.20
CA ASP A 314 -7.86 14.08 4.90
C ASP A 314 -6.45 14.64 5.05
N TYR A 315 -5.51 14.08 4.30
CA TYR A 315 -4.08 14.44 4.30
C TYR A 315 -3.30 14.11 5.58
N ASP A 316 -3.84 13.28 6.44
CA ASP A 316 -3.15 12.83 7.67
C ASP A 316 -2.12 11.72 7.42
N ALA A 317 -2.07 11.19 6.21
CA ALA A 317 -1.08 10.19 5.79
C ALA A 317 -0.96 10.14 4.27
N VAL A 318 0.14 9.63 3.80
CA VAL A 318 0.44 9.46 2.38
C VAL A 318 0.92 8.06 2.06
#